data_6000cd0d4bef0a3638e3f38e9f200109
#
_entry.id   6000cd0d4bef0a3638e3f38e9f200109
#
_cell.length_a   1.000
_cell.length_b   1.000
_cell.length_c   1.000
_cell.angle_alpha   90.00
_cell.angle_beta   90.00
_cell.angle_gamma   90.00
#
_symmetry.space_group_name_H-M   'P 1'
#
loop_
_entity.id
_entity.type
_entity.pdbx_description
1 polymer ?
#
loop_
_entity_poly.entity_id
_entity_poly.type
_entity_poly.pdbx_seq_one_letter_code
_entity_poly.pdbx_strand_id
1 'polypeptide(L)'
;MEVLIAGVLLTAVLTAVARFSTLAMAGSNHQKDRQAIEASINDNIQLIQQADSQITVNRLLDDNDGFFDTSNLVQACGSGSPSSNAASFLMTQISNGEVSVAPPELSTTQTDYSLQRNFSIINLGSTYMLKVEYQFEGPEENVDTEYRVIEISPSFEAGCYQ
;
A
#
# COMPACT_ATOMS: atom_id res chain seq x y z
N MET A 1 -31.82 -38.10 40.44
CA MET A 1 -32.13 -37.64 39.07
C MET A 1 -31.70 -36.20 38.81
N GLU A 2 -32.01 -35.26 39.71
CA GLU A 2 -31.66 -33.83 39.55
C GLU A 2 -30.15 -33.56 39.41
N VAL A 3 -29.32 -34.27 40.19
CA VAL A 3 -27.84 -34.09 40.14
C VAL A 3 -27.25 -34.50 38.77
N LEU A 4 -27.80 -35.53 38.15
CA LEU A 4 -27.35 -35.98 36.80
C LEU A 4 -27.73 -34.96 35.72
N ILE A 5 -28.92 -34.40 35.79
CA ILE A 5 -29.37 -33.40 34.85
C ILE A 5 -28.53 -32.11 35.00
N ALA A 6 -28.29 -31.68 36.24
CA ALA A 6 -27.43 -30.51 36.51
C ALA A 6 -25.99 -30.71 36.00
N GLY A 7 -25.42 -31.92 36.18
CA GLY A 7 -24.09 -32.24 35.65
C GLY A 7 -24.00 -32.20 34.13
N VAL A 8 -24.99 -32.71 33.41
CA VAL A 8 -25.08 -32.69 31.95
C VAL A 8 -25.21 -31.25 31.45
N LEU A 9 -26.07 -30.45 32.06
CA LEU A 9 -26.23 -29.05 31.70
C LEU A 9 -24.95 -28.25 31.94
N LEU A 10 -24.27 -28.47 33.05
CA LEU A 10 -23.00 -27.79 33.34
C LEU A 10 -21.92 -28.12 32.32
N THR A 11 -21.76 -29.40 31.98
CA THR A 11 -20.78 -29.82 30.96
C THR A 11 -21.11 -29.26 29.58
N ALA A 12 -22.39 -29.17 29.19
CA ALA A 12 -22.82 -28.60 27.95
C ALA A 12 -22.46 -27.08 27.86
N VAL A 13 -22.74 -26.35 28.96
CA VAL A 13 -22.40 -24.90 29.04
C VAL A 13 -20.90 -24.68 28.98
N LEU A 14 -20.11 -25.45 29.76
CA LEU A 14 -18.65 -25.33 29.74
C LEU A 14 -18.07 -25.63 28.36
N THR A 15 -18.61 -26.63 27.65
CA THR A 15 -18.16 -26.95 26.28
C THR A 15 -18.51 -25.82 25.28
N ALA A 16 -19.69 -25.23 25.41
CA ALA A 16 -20.10 -24.10 24.59
C ALA A 16 -19.21 -22.88 24.83
N VAL A 17 -18.92 -22.53 26.09
CA VAL A 17 -18.02 -21.43 26.46
C VAL A 17 -16.60 -21.65 25.94
N ALA A 18 -16.07 -22.86 26.07
CA ALA A 18 -14.73 -23.18 25.54
C ALA A 18 -14.66 -23.00 24.01
N ARG A 19 -15.64 -23.45 23.26
CA ARG A 19 -15.72 -23.26 21.80
C ARG A 19 -15.83 -21.77 21.43
N PHE A 20 -16.64 -21.01 22.15
CA PHE A 20 -16.77 -19.56 21.92
C PHE A 20 -15.46 -18.82 22.17
N SER A 21 -14.74 -19.21 23.22
CA SER A 21 -13.44 -18.61 23.54
C SER A 21 -12.38 -18.89 22.48
N THR A 22 -12.32 -20.11 21.93
CA THR A 22 -11.39 -20.43 20.84
C THR A 22 -11.69 -19.68 19.55
N LEU A 23 -12.98 -19.56 19.17
CA LEU A 23 -13.40 -18.77 18.00
C LEU A 23 -13.10 -17.28 18.17
N ALA A 24 -13.31 -16.73 19.36
CA ALA A 24 -12.99 -15.35 19.67
C ALA A 24 -11.47 -15.06 19.57
N MET A 25 -10.63 -15.97 20.03
CA MET A 25 -9.17 -15.85 19.90
C MET A 25 -8.71 -15.93 18.45
N ALA A 26 -9.27 -16.84 17.66
CA ALA A 26 -8.95 -16.93 16.23
C ALA A 26 -9.31 -15.63 15.49
N GLY A 27 -10.52 -15.12 15.70
CA GLY A 27 -10.94 -13.84 15.10
C GLY A 27 -10.07 -12.65 15.52
N SER A 28 -9.60 -12.63 16.78
CA SER A 28 -8.69 -11.58 17.26
C SER A 28 -7.31 -11.63 16.57
N ASN A 29 -6.80 -12.82 16.27
CA ASN A 29 -5.53 -12.97 15.57
C ASN A 29 -5.64 -12.48 14.10
N HIS A 30 -6.67 -12.90 13.37
CA HIS A 30 -6.92 -12.43 12.00
C HIS A 30 -7.06 -10.91 11.96
N GLN A 31 -7.72 -10.30 12.94
CA GLN A 31 -7.85 -8.85 13.02
C GLN A 31 -6.49 -8.16 13.22
N LYS A 32 -5.60 -8.72 14.04
CA LYS A 32 -4.24 -8.17 14.22
C LYS A 32 -3.43 -8.25 12.93
N ASP A 33 -3.49 -9.39 12.23
CA ASP A 33 -2.74 -9.59 11.00
C ASP A 33 -3.24 -8.64 9.92
N ARG A 34 -4.56 -8.47 9.78
CA ARG A 34 -5.14 -7.48 8.88
C ARG A 34 -4.72 -6.06 9.21
N GLN A 35 -4.72 -5.67 10.48
CA GLN A 35 -4.25 -4.35 10.91
C GLN A 35 -2.77 -4.12 10.58
N ALA A 36 -1.93 -5.15 10.69
CA ALA A 36 -0.52 -5.03 10.34
C ALA A 36 -0.31 -4.88 8.83
N ILE A 37 -1.07 -5.61 8.00
CA ILE A 37 -1.05 -5.45 6.54
C ILE A 37 -1.47 -4.02 6.16
N GLU A 38 -2.60 -3.55 6.67
CA GLU A 38 -3.11 -2.20 6.40
C GLU A 38 -2.15 -1.10 6.91
N ALA A 39 -1.51 -1.30 8.04
CA ALA A 39 -0.49 -0.37 8.55
C ALA A 39 0.71 -0.30 7.61
N SER A 40 1.24 -1.44 7.16
CA SER A 40 2.36 -1.49 6.21
C SER A 40 2.02 -0.83 4.87
N ILE A 41 0.79 -1.02 4.37
CA ILE A 41 0.29 -0.35 3.17
C ILE A 41 0.23 1.17 3.39
N ASN A 42 -0.36 1.62 4.49
CA ASN A 42 -0.50 3.04 4.80
C ASN A 42 0.85 3.73 4.99
N ASP A 43 1.80 3.09 5.67
CA ASP A 43 3.16 3.60 5.81
C ASP A 43 3.84 3.74 4.44
N ASN A 44 3.70 2.75 3.57
CA ASN A 44 4.25 2.81 2.22
C ASN A 44 3.61 3.91 1.37
N ILE A 45 2.29 4.12 1.48
CA ILE A 45 1.58 5.24 0.83
C ILE A 45 2.14 6.59 1.29
N GLN A 46 2.37 6.77 2.59
CA GLN A 46 2.94 7.99 3.14
C GLN A 46 4.37 8.24 2.61
N LEU A 47 5.19 7.20 2.51
CA LEU A 47 6.53 7.30 1.92
C LEU A 47 6.47 7.71 0.45
N ILE A 48 5.53 7.19 -0.33
CA ILE A 48 5.33 7.58 -1.73
C ILE A 48 4.90 9.05 -1.83
N GLN A 49 3.96 9.50 -0.99
CA GLN A 49 3.54 10.90 -0.94
C GLN A 49 4.67 11.83 -0.50
N GLN A 50 5.50 11.39 0.45
CA GLN A 50 6.70 12.11 0.84
C GLN A 50 7.69 12.22 -0.33
N ALA A 51 7.93 11.12 -1.04
CA ALA A 51 8.79 11.11 -2.23
C ALA A 51 8.26 12.06 -3.32
N ASP A 52 6.96 12.06 -3.60
CA ASP A 52 6.33 13.00 -4.52
C ASP A 52 6.56 14.46 -4.11
N SER A 53 6.40 14.76 -2.81
CA SER A 53 6.60 16.11 -2.28
C SER A 53 8.05 16.62 -2.37
N GLN A 54 9.03 15.71 -2.45
CA GLN A 54 10.45 16.05 -2.63
C GLN A 54 10.79 16.42 -4.07
N ILE A 55 9.97 16.02 -5.04
CA ILE A 55 10.14 16.39 -6.45
C ILE A 55 9.45 17.72 -6.66
N THR A 56 10.24 18.78 -6.84
CA THR A 56 9.72 20.12 -7.15
C THR A 56 10.31 20.59 -8.47
N VAL A 57 9.57 21.46 -9.18
CA VAL A 57 10.06 22.04 -10.46
C VAL A 57 11.38 22.79 -10.25
N ASN A 58 11.54 23.47 -9.12
CA ASN A 58 12.79 24.17 -8.81
C ASN A 58 13.98 23.21 -8.71
N ARG A 59 13.80 22.04 -8.11
CA ARG A 59 14.85 21.00 -8.04
C ARG A 59 15.13 20.37 -9.41
N LEU A 60 14.10 20.23 -10.25
CA LEU A 60 14.26 19.75 -11.63
C LEU A 60 14.99 20.77 -12.54
N LEU A 61 15.03 22.06 -12.15
CA LEU A 61 15.73 23.13 -12.85
C LEU A 61 17.13 23.40 -12.28
N ASP A 62 17.45 22.92 -11.08
CA ASP A 62 18.70 23.21 -10.41
C ASP A 62 19.73 22.08 -10.64
N ASP A 63 20.59 22.29 -11.64
CA ASP A 63 21.66 21.33 -11.96
C ASP A 63 22.72 21.21 -10.83
N ASN A 64 22.65 22.03 -9.79
CA ASN A 64 23.66 22.06 -8.71
C ASN A 64 23.21 21.32 -7.45
N ASP A 65 21.96 20.91 -7.32
CA ASP A 65 21.48 20.22 -6.11
C ASP A 65 21.92 18.74 -6.06
N GLY A 66 22.47 18.21 -7.16
CA GLY A 66 23.01 16.85 -7.26
C GLY A 66 21.97 15.74 -7.32
N PHE A 67 20.67 16.09 -7.32
CA PHE A 67 19.58 15.13 -7.35
C PHE A 67 19.01 14.95 -8.77
N PHE A 68 18.80 16.05 -9.48
CA PHE A 68 18.19 16.03 -10.79
C PHE A 68 19.02 16.88 -11.79
N ASP A 69 18.87 16.59 -13.06
CA ASP A 69 19.44 17.37 -14.16
C ASP A 69 18.33 17.89 -15.09
N THR A 70 18.68 18.76 -16.03
CA THR A 70 17.71 19.34 -16.99
C THR A 70 17.03 18.31 -17.88
N SER A 71 17.61 17.13 -18.06
CA SER A 71 16.97 16.04 -18.80
C SER A 71 15.77 15.47 -18.03
N ASN A 72 15.80 15.54 -16.70
CA ASN A 72 14.70 15.12 -15.85
C ASN A 72 13.48 16.04 -16.00
N LEU A 73 13.70 17.34 -16.18
CA LEU A 73 12.60 18.28 -16.44
C LEU A 73 11.85 17.92 -17.74
N VAL A 74 12.57 17.59 -18.80
CA VAL A 74 11.95 17.18 -20.08
C VAL A 74 11.15 15.89 -19.92
N GLN A 75 11.61 14.94 -19.11
CA GLN A 75 10.89 13.72 -18.82
C GLN A 75 9.67 13.97 -17.91
N ALA A 76 9.85 14.78 -16.87
CA ALA A 76 8.82 15.09 -15.89
C ALA A 76 7.68 15.93 -16.46
N CYS A 77 8.02 16.90 -17.32
CA CYS A 77 7.08 17.85 -17.91
C CYS A 77 6.72 17.54 -19.37
N GLY A 78 7.14 16.40 -19.90
CA GLY A 78 6.80 15.97 -21.25
C GLY A 78 5.30 15.77 -21.40
N SER A 79 4.71 16.36 -22.43
CA SER A 79 3.29 16.21 -22.71
C SER A 79 3.04 15.20 -23.83
N GLY A 80 2.20 14.21 -23.54
CA GLY A 80 1.56 13.41 -24.57
C GLY A 80 2.17 12.05 -24.90
N SER A 81 3.21 11.60 -24.19
CA SER A 81 3.70 10.23 -24.31
C SER A 81 3.49 9.44 -23.01
N PRO A 82 3.02 8.19 -23.06
CA PRO A 82 2.90 7.34 -21.88
C PRO A 82 4.22 7.12 -21.12
N SER A 83 5.35 7.30 -21.79
CA SER A 83 6.69 7.14 -21.24
C SER A 83 7.37 8.44 -20.80
N SER A 84 6.78 9.61 -21.13
CA SER A 84 7.34 10.92 -20.81
C SER A 84 6.22 11.83 -20.31
N ASN A 85 5.90 11.73 -19.05
CA ASN A 85 4.90 12.52 -18.33
C ASN A 85 5.20 12.48 -16.84
N ALA A 86 4.58 13.36 -16.07
CA ALA A 86 4.79 13.49 -14.64
C ALA A 86 4.59 12.16 -13.87
N ALA A 87 3.57 11.39 -14.21
CA ALA A 87 3.28 10.12 -13.54
C ALA A 87 4.35 9.05 -13.85
N SER A 88 4.84 8.96 -15.09
CA SER A 88 5.92 8.04 -15.46
C SER A 88 7.25 8.43 -14.82
N PHE A 89 7.52 9.73 -14.73
CA PHE A 89 8.70 10.23 -14.03
C PHE A 89 8.63 9.87 -12.53
N LEU A 90 7.53 10.20 -11.86
CA LEU A 90 7.33 9.84 -10.44
C LEU A 90 7.49 8.33 -10.22
N MET A 91 6.88 7.50 -11.07
CA MET A 91 7.01 6.04 -10.99
C MET A 91 8.48 5.60 -11.06
N THR A 92 9.26 6.18 -11.98
CA THR A 92 10.67 5.86 -12.16
C THR A 92 11.49 6.28 -10.92
N GLN A 93 11.25 7.47 -10.40
CA GLN A 93 11.95 7.99 -9.23
C GLN A 93 11.66 7.18 -7.96
N ILE A 94 10.40 6.77 -7.76
CA ILE A 94 10.01 5.91 -6.63
C ILE A 94 10.60 4.49 -6.77
N SER A 95 10.68 3.97 -7.99
CA SER A 95 11.12 2.59 -8.20
C SER A 95 12.64 2.43 -8.09
N ASN A 96 13.40 3.32 -8.70
CA ASN A 96 14.86 3.15 -8.86
C ASN A 96 15.62 4.48 -8.87
N GLY A 97 14.96 5.61 -8.62
CA GLY A 97 15.56 6.94 -8.69
C GLY A 97 16.04 7.48 -7.34
N GLU A 98 16.24 8.79 -7.29
CA GLU A 98 16.78 9.52 -6.14
C GLU A 98 15.84 9.54 -4.92
N VAL A 99 14.53 9.37 -5.13
CA VAL A 99 13.52 9.31 -4.07
C VAL A 99 12.91 7.91 -3.99
N SER A 100 13.74 6.88 -4.13
CA SER A 100 13.27 5.50 -4.14
C SER A 100 12.57 5.11 -2.83
N VAL A 101 11.46 4.41 -2.97
CA VAL A 101 10.66 3.89 -1.85
C VAL A 101 10.65 2.37 -1.94
N ALA A 102 11.17 1.72 -0.90
CA ALA A 102 11.15 0.26 -0.82
C ALA A 102 9.70 -0.28 -0.89
N PRO A 103 9.48 -1.49 -1.43
CA PRO A 103 8.20 -2.16 -1.31
C PRO A 103 7.79 -2.31 0.15
N PRO A 104 6.47 -2.38 0.45
CA PRO A 104 6.01 -2.60 1.82
C PRO A 104 6.45 -3.98 2.29
N GLU A 105 6.95 -4.06 3.51
CA GLU A 105 7.37 -5.30 4.15
C GLU A 105 6.48 -5.60 5.34
N LEU A 106 6.11 -6.86 5.51
CA LEU A 106 5.43 -7.34 6.70
C LEU A 106 6.48 -7.72 7.75
N SER A 107 6.13 -7.51 9.03
CA SER A 107 7.00 -7.92 10.14
C SER A 107 7.34 -9.42 10.04
N THR A 108 8.55 -9.79 10.41
CA THR A 108 9.09 -11.16 10.34
C THR A 108 8.26 -12.21 11.10
N THR A 109 7.33 -11.79 11.96
CA THR A 109 6.38 -12.67 12.65
C THR A 109 5.15 -13.04 11.81
N GLN A 110 4.99 -12.43 10.62
CA GLN A 110 3.85 -12.59 9.71
C GLN A 110 4.31 -13.04 8.32
N THR A 111 5.25 -13.97 8.28
CA THR A 111 5.88 -14.46 7.04
C THR A 111 4.94 -15.25 6.12
N ASP A 112 3.75 -15.57 6.57
CA ASP A 112 2.80 -16.40 5.81
C ASP A 112 1.98 -15.60 4.79
N TYR A 113 2.02 -14.26 4.84
CA TYR A 113 1.25 -13.39 3.94
C TYR A 113 2.15 -12.72 2.91
N SER A 114 1.74 -12.77 1.65
CA SER A 114 2.40 -12.02 0.57
C SER A 114 1.79 -10.63 0.44
N LEU A 115 2.62 -9.61 0.46
CA LEU A 115 2.21 -8.24 0.16
C LEU A 115 3.05 -7.72 -1.00
N GLN A 116 2.40 -7.41 -2.12
CA GLN A 116 3.05 -6.94 -3.34
C GLN A 116 2.54 -5.55 -3.70
N ARG A 117 3.43 -4.72 -4.24
CA ARG A 117 3.13 -3.40 -4.76
C ARG A 117 3.41 -3.35 -6.26
N ASN A 118 2.43 -2.93 -7.04
CA ASN A 118 2.52 -2.75 -8.47
C ASN A 118 2.22 -1.30 -8.85
N PHE A 119 2.95 -0.77 -9.84
CA PHE A 119 2.73 0.54 -10.41
C PHE A 119 2.18 0.44 -11.82
N SER A 120 1.25 1.33 -12.15
CA SER A 120 0.78 1.51 -13.51
C SER A 120 0.38 2.97 -13.74
N ILE A 121 0.28 3.39 -15.00
CA ILE A 121 -0.08 4.75 -15.37
C ILE A 121 -1.49 4.75 -15.93
N ILE A 122 -2.34 5.62 -15.40
CA ILE A 122 -3.69 5.86 -15.90
C ILE A 122 -3.66 7.12 -16.77
N ASN A 123 -4.20 7.00 -17.98
CA ASN A 123 -4.40 8.13 -18.89
C ASN A 123 -5.86 8.61 -18.79
N LEU A 124 -6.06 9.83 -18.34
CA LEU A 124 -7.36 10.51 -18.25
C LEU A 124 -7.56 11.54 -19.38
N GLY A 125 -6.90 11.35 -20.51
CA GLY A 125 -6.96 12.22 -21.68
C GLY A 125 -5.86 13.28 -21.68
N SER A 126 -6.01 14.32 -20.90
CA SER A 126 -4.99 15.40 -20.80
C SER A 126 -4.02 15.22 -19.63
N THR A 127 -4.34 14.36 -18.70
CA THR A 127 -3.59 14.18 -17.44
C THR A 127 -3.26 12.70 -17.24
N TYR A 128 -2.08 12.44 -16.71
CA TYR A 128 -1.63 11.12 -16.34
C TYR A 128 -1.53 11.00 -14.82
N MET A 129 -2.04 9.89 -14.28
CA MET A 129 -1.96 9.60 -12.85
C MET A 129 -1.17 8.33 -12.61
N LEU A 130 -0.44 8.29 -11.52
CA LEU A 130 0.21 7.09 -11.03
C LEU A 130 -0.80 6.25 -10.22
N LYS A 131 -1.11 5.06 -10.71
CA LYS A 131 -1.87 4.05 -9.95
C LYS A 131 -0.89 3.18 -9.19
N VAL A 132 -1.06 3.10 -7.89
CA VAL A 132 -0.36 2.16 -7.02
C VAL A 132 -1.36 1.12 -6.55
N GLU A 133 -1.07 -0.13 -6.82
CA GLU A 133 -1.91 -1.27 -6.48
C GLU A 133 -1.14 -2.18 -5.52
N TYR A 134 -1.71 -2.39 -4.35
CA TYR A 134 -1.24 -3.36 -3.37
C TYR A 134 -2.10 -4.60 -3.47
N GLN A 135 -1.44 -5.73 -3.62
CA GLN A 135 -2.06 -7.05 -3.67
C GLN A 135 -1.60 -7.85 -2.46
N PHE A 136 -2.54 -8.43 -1.73
CA PHE A 136 -2.25 -9.23 -0.55
C PHE A 136 -3.27 -10.34 -0.33
N GLU A 137 -2.88 -11.36 0.39
CA GLU A 137 -3.78 -12.41 0.85
C GLU A 137 -4.36 -12.02 2.22
N GLY A 138 -5.68 -12.11 2.37
CA GLY A 138 -6.34 -11.88 3.64
C GLY A 138 -5.96 -12.93 4.68
N PRO A 139 -5.93 -12.58 5.98
CA PRO A 139 -5.61 -13.54 7.04
C PRO A 139 -6.73 -14.54 7.31
N GLU A 140 -7.90 -14.34 6.74
CA GLU A 140 -9.06 -15.20 6.92
C GLU A 140 -9.01 -16.41 5.97
N GLU A 141 -9.39 -17.58 6.46
CA GLU A 141 -9.48 -18.78 5.61
C GLU A 141 -10.51 -18.60 4.47
N ASN A 142 -10.14 -19.00 3.28
CA ASN A 142 -10.94 -18.92 2.05
C ASN A 142 -11.28 -17.48 1.58
N VAL A 143 -10.49 -16.50 1.97
CA VAL A 143 -10.54 -15.17 1.37
C VAL A 143 -9.60 -15.15 0.17
N ASP A 144 -10.13 -14.73 -0.98
CA ASP A 144 -9.34 -14.52 -2.18
C ASP A 144 -8.37 -13.34 -2.00
N THR A 145 -7.45 -13.20 -2.95
CA THR A 145 -6.53 -12.07 -3.03
C THR A 145 -7.28 -10.74 -2.98
N GLU A 146 -6.88 -9.88 -2.06
CA GLU A 146 -7.44 -8.55 -1.89
C GLU A 146 -6.55 -7.51 -2.56
N TYR A 147 -7.15 -6.39 -2.94
CA TYR A 147 -6.47 -5.28 -3.59
C TYR A 147 -6.78 -3.96 -2.88
N ARG A 148 -5.73 -3.17 -2.68
CA ARG A 148 -5.85 -1.77 -2.28
C ARG A 148 -5.27 -0.92 -3.40
N VAL A 149 -6.06 0.01 -3.92
CA VAL A 149 -5.64 0.89 -5.01
C VAL A 149 -5.67 2.33 -4.55
N ILE A 150 -4.62 3.07 -4.89
CA ILE A 150 -4.57 4.52 -4.78
C ILE A 150 -4.14 5.12 -6.12
N GLU A 151 -4.60 6.34 -6.37
CA GLU A 151 -4.25 7.13 -7.54
C GLU A 151 -3.59 8.42 -7.07
N ILE A 152 -2.44 8.74 -7.65
CA ILE A 152 -1.62 9.89 -7.26
C ILE A 152 -1.44 10.77 -8.50
N SER A 153 -1.89 12.02 -8.41
CA SER A 153 -1.49 13.06 -9.35
C SER A 153 -0.19 13.69 -8.84
N PRO A 154 0.90 13.65 -9.61
CA PRO A 154 2.18 14.18 -9.17
C PRO A 154 2.08 15.66 -8.79
N SER A 155 2.59 16.01 -7.61
CA SER A 155 2.44 17.37 -7.06
C SER A 155 3.15 18.45 -7.87
N PHE A 156 4.23 18.08 -8.56
CA PHE A 156 5.03 18.99 -9.39
C PHE A 156 4.44 19.24 -10.79
N GLU A 157 3.47 18.43 -11.24
CA GLU A 157 2.87 18.54 -12.59
C GLU A 157 2.29 19.94 -12.84
N ALA A 158 1.65 20.55 -11.85
CA ALA A 158 1.10 21.88 -11.97
C ALA A 158 2.15 22.97 -12.27
N GLY A 159 3.39 22.76 -11.84
CA GLY A 159 4.51 23.66 -12.12
C GLY A 159 5.09 23.53 -13.53
N CYS A 160 4.78 22.45 -14.24
CA CYS A 160 5.24 22.24 -15.61
C CYS A 160 4.56 23.17 -16.63
N TYR A 161 3.47 23.80 -16.25
CA TYR A 161 2.66 24.65 -17.14
C TYR A 161 2.79 26.16 -16.84
N GLN A 162 3.70 26.53 -15.95
CA GLN A 162 4.04 27.92 -15.63
C GLN A 162 5.28 28.38 -16.39
#